data_e8c9d7658d6ccc12c9bd71f9cc5a91eb
#
_entry.id   e8c9d7658d6ccc12c9bd71f9cc5a91eb
#
_cell.length_a   1.000
_cell.length_b   1.000
_cell.length_c   1.000
_cell.angle_alpha   90.00
_cell.angle_beta   90.00
_cell.angle_gamma   90.00
#
_symmetry.space_group_name_H-M   'P 1'
#
loop_
_entity.id
_entity.type
_entity.pdbx_description
1 polymer ?
#
loop_
_entity_poly.entity_id
_entity_poly.type
_entity_poly.pdbx_seq_one_letter_code
_entity_poly.pdbx_strand_id
1 'polypeptide(L)'
;MERKTKSTYRTSDYLEWNTMLSLVRKLYRDGNYRISLLIGCGSFFGLRISDLLTLSWDMILDAESFTLYEKKTGKRRTVKINKEFQRHIQNCYDALNISDDTEKCFMSQKGSVFSIQRINTILKEIKKKYNIKIEHFSSHTLRKTFGRKVFESAGENANLALVRLSEIFNHSSVAITKIYLGIRQEELLETYDLLDF
;
A
#
# COMPACT_ATOMS: atom_id res chain seq x y z
N MET A 1 11.60 -3.60 40.24
CA MET A 1 12.30 -3.17 38.98
C MET A 1 11.81 -4.04 37.85
N GLU A 2 10.71 -3.65 37.19
CA GLU A 2 10.11 -4.43 36.08
C GLU A 2 10.93 -4.23 34.82
N ARG A 3 11.50 -5.30 34.30
CA ARG A 3 12.11 -5.30 32.98
C ARG A 3 11.02 -5.24 31.92
N LYS A 4 10.78 -4.06 31.35
CA LYS A 4 10.00 -3.91 30.12
C LYS A 4 10.70 -4.69 29.01
N THR A 5 10.22 -5.90 28.70
CA THR A 5 10.58 -6.63 27.49
C THR A 5 10.11 -5.81 26.30
N LYS A 6 11.02 -5.10 25.64
CA LYS A 6 10.76 -4.46 24.35
C LYS A 6 10.47 -5.55 23.33
N SER A 7 9.22 -5.69 22.94
CA SER A 7 8.86 -6.47 21.72
C SER A 7 9.63 -5.88 20.54
N THR A 8 10.57 -6.64 19.98
CA THR A 8 11.49 -6.21 18.92
C THR A 8 10.85 -6.22 17.52
N TYR A 9 9.59 -6.55 17.37
CA TYR A 9 8.87 -6.53 16.09
C TYR A 9 7.93 -5.33 16.00
N ARG A 10 8.47 -4.16 15.60
CA ARG A 10 7.65 -3.03 15.16
C ARG A 10 7.17 -3.31 13.74
N THR A 11 5.99 -3.90 13.63
CA THR A 11 5.29 -3.95 12.34
C THR A 11 4.69 -2.57 12.05
N SER A 12 4.77 -2.09 10.80
CA SER A 12 4.01 -0.91 10.39
C SER A 12 2.51 -1.23 10.43
N ASP A 13 1.68 -0.25 10.76
CA ASP A 13 0.23 -0.39 10.74
C ASP A 13 -0.31 -0.42 9.31
N TYR A 14 -1.58 -0.74 9.15
CA TYR A 14 -2.32 -0.54 7.91
C TYR A 14 -3.33 0.60 8.08
N LEU A 15 -3.89 1.09 6.99
CA LEU A 15 -5.02 2.00 7.00
C LEU A 15 -6.30 1.22 6.76
N GLU A 16 -7.34 1.52 7.52
CA GLU A 16 -8.69 1.10 7.15
C GLU A 16 -9.01 1.58 5.74
N TRP A 17 -9.66 0.74 4.93
CA TRP A 17 -9.87 1.01 3.50
C TRP A 17 -10.57 2.35 3.24
N ASN A 18 -11.63 2.65 3.98
CA ASN A 18 -12.37 3.91 3.85
C ASN A 18 -11.53 5.12 4.29
N THR A 19 -10.68 4.96 5.30
CA THR A 19 -9.72 5.99 5.72
C THR A 19 -8.70 6.28 4.63
N MET A 20 -8.17 5.23 3.99
CA MET A 20 -7.26 5.37 2.85
C MET A 20 -7.92 6.10 1.69
N LEU A 21 -9.14 5.71 1.29
CA LEU A 21 -9.89 6.37 0.21
C LEU A 21 -10.16 7.85 0.53
N SER A 22 -10.56 8.16 1.77
CA SER A 22 -10.77 9.53 2.24
C SER A 22 -9.48 10.35 2.17
N LEU A 23 -8.35 9.77 2.57
CA LEU A 23 -7.04 10.43 2.51
C LEU A 23 -6.64 10.73 1.06
N VAL A 24 -6.79 9.76 0.14
CA VAL A 24 -6.50 9.95 -1.29
C VAL A 24 -7.31 11.11 -1.85
N ARG A 25 -8.63 11.16 -1.58
CA ARG A 25 -9.51 12.25 -2.04
C ARG A 25 -9.15 13.61 -1.44
N LYS A 26 -8.79 13.67 -0.15
CA LYS A 26 -8.35 14.90 0.52
C LYS A 26 -7.06 15.43 -0.08
N LEU A 27 -6.07 14.56 -0.28
CA LEU A 27 -4.80 14.92 -0.91
C LEU A 27 -4.99 15.46 -2.32
N TYR A 28 -5.87 14.84 -3.11
CA TYR A 28 -6.21 15.32 -4.44
C TYR A 28 -6.82 16.72 -4.40
N ARG A 29 -7.83 16.95 -3.54
CA ARG A 29 -8.44 18.28 -3.37
C ARG A 29 -7.48 19.35 -2.89
N ASP A 30 -6.49 18.99 -2.10
CA ASP A 30 -5.44 19.88 -1.59
C ASP A 30 -4.32 20.12 -2.64
N GLY A 31 -4.46 19.65 -3.88
CA GLY A 31 -3.46 19.80 -4.94
C GLY A 31 -2.23 18.90 -4.82
N ASN A 32 -2.25 17.93 -3.88
CA ASN A 32 -1.13 16.99 -3.70
C ASN A 32 -1.30 15.74 -4.60
N TYR A 33 -1.47 15.96 -5.91
CA TYR A 33 -1.85 14.93 -6.88
C TYR A 33 -0.89 13.74 -6.90
N ARG A 34 0.45 13.96 -6.96
CA ARG A 34 1.45 12.88 -6.99
C ARG A 34 1.42 12.02 -5.74
N ILE A 35 1.17 12.62 -4.57
CA ILE A 35 1.11 11.86 -3.30
C ILE A 35 -0.24 11.17 -3.15
N SER A 36 -1.33 11.78 -3.61
CA SER A 36 -2.64 11.13 -3.72
C SER A 36 -2.53 9.87 -4.59
N LEU A 37 -1.94 9.97 -5.77
CA LEU A 37 -1.68 8.85 -6.66
C LEU A 37 -0.79 7.78 -6.02
N LEU A 38 0.31 8.18 -5.34
CA LEU A 38 1.24 7.25 -4.69
C LEU A 38 0.55 6.40 -3.61
N ILE A 39 -0.26 7.03 -2.75
CA ILE A 39 -1.00 6.32 -1.71
C ILE A 39 -2.05 5.39 -2.35
N GLY A 40 -2.76 5.87 -3.36
CA GLY A 40 -3.70 5.06 -4.14
C GLY A 40 -3.02 3.85 -4.78
N CYS A 41 -2.00 4.06 -5.62
CA CYS A 41 -1.27 2.98 -6.28
C CYS A 41 -0.68 1.98 -5.29
N GLY A 42 -0.08 2.44 -4.19
CA GLY A 42 0.46 1.56 -3.16
C GLY A 42 -0.59 0.66 -2.51
N SER A 43 -1.81 1.21 -2.31
CA SER A 43 -2.92 0.50 -1.67
C SER A 43 -3.77 -0.33 -2.64
N PHE A 44 -3.83 0.00 -3.93
CA PHE A 44 -4.57 -0.78 -4.94
C PHE A 44 -3.71 -1.85 -5.61
N PHE A 45 -2.41 -1.63 -5.76
CA PHE A 45 -1.51 -2.56 -6.46
C PHE A 45 -0.74 -3.48 -5.51
N GLY A 46 -0.63 -3.11 -4.23
CA GLY A 46 0.13 -3.87 -3.23
C GLY A 46 1.59 -4.10 -3.62
N LEU A 47 2.21 -3.17 -4.37
CA LEU A 47 3.61 -3.21 -4.77
C LEU A 47 4.55 -2.83 -3.60
N ARG A 48 5.80 -3.31 -3.65
CA ARG A 48 6.84 -2.72 -2.80
C ARG A 48 7.12 -1.30 -3.28
N ILE A 49 7.51 -0.42 -2.36
CA ILE A 49 7.79 0.98 -2.72
C ILE A 49 8.88 1.10 -3.80
N SER A 50 9.89 0.23 -3.78
CA SER A 50 10.93 0.20 -4.81
C SER A 50 10.37 -0.05 -6.21
N ASP A 51 9.35 -0.90 -6.31
CA ASP A 51 8.71 -1.27 -7.56
C ASP A 51 7.68 -0.22 -7.96
N LEU A 52 6.92 0.32 -6.98
CA LEU A 52 5.98 1.41 -7.19
C LEU A 52 6.66 2.64 -7.83
N LEU A 53 7.84 3.00 -7.34
CA LEU A 53 8.61 4.14 -7.85
C LEU A 53 9.19 3.95 -9.26
N THR A 54 9.05 2.75 -9.87
CA THR A 54 9.44 2.52 -11.27
C THR A 54 8.32 2.79 -12.26
N LEU A 55 7.08 2.96 -11.79
CA LEU A 55 5.95 3.18 -12.68
C LEU A 55 6.11 4.48 -13.47
N SER A 56 5.81 4.41 -14.76
CA SER A 56 5.64 5.54 -15.66
C SER A 56 4.18 5.64 -16.09
N TRP A 57 3.81 6.79 -16.63
CA TRP A 57 2.41 7.03 -16.98
C TRP A 57 1.92 6.10 -18.07
N ASP A 58 2.72 5.84 -19.11
CA ASP A 58 2.43 4.90 -20.20
C ASP A 58 2.10 3.48 -19.72
N MET A 59 2.60 3.09 -18.54
CA MET A 59 2.29 1.78 -17.96
C MET A 59 0.89 1.70 -17.36
N ILE A 60 0.37 2.80 -16.83
CA ILE A 60 -0.85 2.79 -15.99
C ILE A 60 -2.00 3.64 -16.55
N LEU A 61 -1.73 4.54 -17.49
CA LEU A 61 -2.72 5.37 -18.15
C LEU A 61 -3.51 4.52 -19.15
N ASP A 62 -4.83 4.59 -19.13
CA ASP A 62 -5.76 3.85 -20.00
C ASP A 62 -5.52 2.32 -20.07
N ALA A 63 -4.78 1.75 -19.13
CA ALA A 63 -4.44 0.36 -19.09
C ALA A 63 -5.40 -0.44 -18.17
N GLU A 64 -5.87 -1.61 -18.63
CA GLU A 64 -6.58 -2.56 -17.76
C GLU A 64 -5.63 -3.30 -16.82
N SER A 65 -4.38 -3.47 -17.22
CA SER A 65 -3.32 -4.11 -16.46
C SER A 65 -1.96 -3.70 -16.97
N PHE A 66 -0.94 -3.81 -16.12
CA PHE A 66 0.45 -3.62 -16.51
C PHE A 66 1.34 -4.73 -15.96
N THR A 67 2.51 -4.88 -16.56
CA THR A 67 3.51 -5.87 -16.14
C THR A 67 4.81 -5.18 -15.79
N LEU A 68 5.44 -5.62 -14.68
CA LEU A 68 6.76 -5.17 -14.26
C LEU A 68 7.63 -6.35 -13.78
N TYR A 69 8.93 -6.10 -13.66
CA TYR A 69 9.86 -7.02 -13.00
C TYR A 69 10.20 -6.45 -11.63
N GLU A 70 9.89 -7.22 -10.57
CA GLU A 70 10.15 -6.80 -9.19
C GLU A 70 11.65 -6.62 -8.93
N LYS A 71 12.07 -5.46 -8.46
CA LYS A 71 13.50 -5.15 -8.20
C LYS A 71 14.19 -6.11 -7.23
N LYS A 72 13.45 -6.58 -6.20
CA LYS A 72 14.03 -7.46 -5.18
C LYS A 72 14.20 -8.90 -5.64
N THR A 73 13.32 -9.39 -6.52
CA THR A 73 13.21 -10.83 -6.83
C THR A 73 13.47 -11.14 -8.29
N GLY A 74 13.47 -10.13 -9.17
CA GLY A 74 13.53 -10.29 -10.62
C GLY A 74 12.30 -10.97 -11.25
N LYS A 75 11.29 -11.31 -10.45
CA LYS A 75 10.11 -12.00 -10.95
C LYS A 75 9.19 -11.05 -11.71
N ARG A 76 8.63 -11.57 -12.81
CA ARG A 76 7.60 -10.89 -13.57
C ARG A 76 6.30 -10.86 -12.76
N ARG A 77 5.65 -9.71 -12.70
CA ARG A 77 4.37 -9.52 -12.03
C ARG A 77 3.43 -8.71 -12.91
N THR A 78 2.23 -9.24 -13.14
CA THR A 78 1.13 -8.52 -13.78
C THR A 78 0.17 -8.02 -12.70
N VAL A 79 -0.22 -6.76 -12.82
CA VAL A 79 -1.13 -6.07 -11.90
C VAL A 79 -2.34 -5.60 -12.69
N LYS A 80 -3.55 -5.98 -12.24
CA LYS A 80 -4.79 -5.48 -12.81
C LYS A 80 -5.15 -4.13 -12.18
N ILE A 81 -5.61 -3.18 -13.00
CA ILE A 81 -6.05 -1.87 -12.54
C ILE A 81 -7.58 -1.89 -12.34
N ASN A 82 -8.02 -1.45 -11.16
CA ASN A 82 -9.44 -1.31 -10.89
C ASN A 82 -10.02 -0.13 -11.70
N LYS A 83 -11.19 -0.33 -12.36
CA LYS A 83 -11.82 0.68 -13.24
C LYS A 83 -12.14 2.00 -12.55
N GLU A 84 -12.53 1.97 -11.28
CA GLU A 84 -12.80 3.20 -10.52
C GLU A 84 -11.50 3.93 -10.17
N PHE A 85 -10.44 3.17 -9.86
CA PHE A 85 -9.13 3.73 -9.59
C PHE A 85 -8.47 4.27 -10.85
N GLN A 86 -8.75 3.69 -12.03
CA GLN A 86 -8.31 4.22 -13.33
C GLN A 86 -8.73 5.68 -13.54
N ARG A 87 -9.96 6.03 -13.16
CA ARG A 87 -10.42 7.43 -13.21
C ARG A 87 -9.59 8.35 -12.32
N HIS A 88 -9.16 7.88 -11.16
CA HIS A 88 -8.29 8.67 -10.29
C HIS A 88 -6.88 8.85 -10.87
N ILE A 89 -6.34 7.83 -11.55
CA ILE A 89 -5.06 7.92 -12.27
C ILE A 89 -5.18 9.01 -13.35
N GLN A 90 -6.21 8.96 -14.19
CA GLN A 90 -6.47 9.95 -15.24
C GLN A 90 -6.58 11.36 -14.66
N ASN A 91 -7.39 11.55 -13.62
CA ASN A 91 -7.54 12.85 -12.97
C ASN A 91 -6.21 13.41 -12.45
N CYS A 92 -5.33 12.56 -11.89
CA CYS A 92 -4.02 12.99 -11.43
C CYS A 92 -3.10 13.36 -12.60
N TYR A 93 -3.16 12.60 -13.69
CA TYR A 93 -2.40 12.89 -14.92
C TYR A 93 -2.77 14.26 -15.48
N ASP A 94 -4.06 14.52 -15.68
CA ASP A 94 -4.59 15.78 -16.20
C ASP A 94 -4.23 16.97 -15.28
N ALA A 95 -4.42 16.80 -13.97
CA ALA A 95 -4.13 17.86 -12.99
C ALA A 95 -2.62 18.18 -12.86
N LEU A 96 -1.76 17.26 -13.22
CA LEU A 96 -0.30 17.45 -13.24
C LEU A 96 0.22 18.02 -14.55
N ASN A 97 -0.66 18.15 -15.59
CA ASN A 97 -0.30 18.61 -16.93
C ASN A 97 0.90 17.85 -17.50
N ILE A 98 0.88 16.52 -17.43
CA ILE A 98 1.96 15.67 -17.94
C ILE A 98 1.98 15.76 -19.47
N SER A 99 3.16 15.97 -20.04
CA SER A 99 3.35 16.09 -21.50
C SER A 99 4.11 14.91 -22.10
N ASP A 100 4.71 14.06 -21.27
CA ASP A 100 5.47 12.89 -21.69
C ASP A 100 5.04 11.67 -20.85
N ASP A 101 4.32 10.75 -21.45
CA ASP A 101 3.78 9.55 -20.81
C ASP A 101 4.89 8.59 -20.36
N THR A 102 6.09 8.69 -20.91
CA THR A 102 7.24 7.90 -20.48
C THR A 102 7.85 8.39 -19.17
N GLU A 103 7.44 9.59 -18.69
CA GLU A 103 7.87 10.14 -17.40
C GLU A 103 7.45 9.22 -16.25
N LYS A 104 8.30 9.11 -15.23
CA LYS A 104 7.95 8.38 -14.01
C LYS A 104 6.84 9.11 -13.23
N CYS A 105 5.84 8.38 -12.76
CA CYS A 105 4.69 8.93 -12.05
C CYS A 105 5.08 9.71 -10.79
N PHE A 106 6.15 9.30 -10.12
CA PHE A 106 6.53 9.81 -8.80
C PHE A 106 7.79 10.66 -8.83
N MET A 107 7.77 11.67 -9.69
CA MET A 107 8.83 12.67 -9.80
C MET A 107 8.71 13.74 -8.71
N SER A 108 9.84 14.21 -8.20
CA SER A 108 9.92 15.38 -7.33
C SER A 108 9.93 16.67 -8.16
N GLN A 109 9.72 17.82 -7.51
CA GLN A 109 9.87 19.15 -8.16
C GLN A 109 11.29 19.39 -8.70
N LYS A 110 12.27 18.61 -8.26
CA LYS A 110 13.67 18.70 -8.73
C LYS A 110 13.93 17.87 -10.00
N GLY A 111 12.90 17.27 -10.61
CA GLY A 111 13.05 16.46 -11.82
C GLY A 111 13.67 15.07 -11.58
N SER A 112 13.65 14.57 -10.35
CA SER A 112 14.12 13.21 -10.01
C SER A 112 13.03 12.40 -9.33
N VAL A 113 13.05 11.07 -9.48
CA VAL A 113 12.14 10.17 -8.77
C VAL A 113 12.35 10.31 -7.26
N PHE A 114 11.28 10.30 -6.49
CA PHE A 114 11.37 10.32 -5.03
C PHE A 114 12.23 9.17 -4.50
N SER A 115 13.06 9.46 -3.50
CA SER A 115 13.70 8.40 -2.72
C SER A 115 12.70 7.77 -1.72
N ILE A 116 12.94 6.52 -1.34
CA ILE A 116 12.14 5.81 -0.32
C ILE A 116 12.14 6.59 1.00
N GLN A 117 13.27 7.15 1.39
CA GLN A 117 13.42 7.97 2.58
C GLN A 117 12.52 9.22 2.52
N ARG A 118 12.51 9.92 1.37
CA ARG A 118 11.68 11.10 1.19
C ARG A 118 10.19 10.73 1.25
N ILE A 119 9.77 9.63 0.63
CA ILE A 119 8.39 9.15 0.73
C ILE A 119 8.00 8.89 2.20
N ASN A 120 8.83 8.17 2.96
CA ASN A 120 8.53 7.90 4.37
C ASN A 120 8.47 9.19 5.21
N THR A 121 9.27 10.21 4.88
CA THR A 121 9.16 11.54 5.52
C THR A 121 7.82 12.20 5.18
N ILE A 122 7.44 12.23 3.90
CA ILE A 122 6.16 12.78 3.44
C ILE A 122 4.99 12.07 4.12
N LEU A 123 5.01 10.74 4.23
CA LEU A 123 3.94 9.99 4.89
C LEU A 123 3.81 10.35 6.39
N LYS A 124 4.92 10.60 7.09
CA LYS A 124 4.89 11.09 8.48
C LYS A 124 4.31 12.52 8.58
N GLU A 125 4.64 13.39 7.65
CA GLU A 125 4.08 14.75 7.56
C GLU A 125 2.57 14.69 7.33
N ILE A 126 2.12 13.84 6.38
CA ILE A 126 0.71 13.57 6.07
C ILE A 126 -0.03 13.02 7.28
N LYS A 127 0.55 12.05 8.00
CA LYS A 127 -0.04 11.53 9.23
C LYS A 127 -0.42 12.65 10.19
N LYS A 128 0.49 13.61 10.40
CA LYS A 128 0.24 14.77 11.28
C LYS A 128 -0.82 15.71 10.68
N LYS A 129 -0.66 16.12 9.41
CA LYS A 129 -1.55 17.07 8.75
C LYS A 129 -3.00 16.60 8.71
N TYR A 130 -3.24 15.32 8.41
CA TYR A 130 -4.59 14.76 8.26
C TYR A 130 -5.07 13.98 9.49
N ASN A 131 -4.31 14.06 10.61
CA ASN A 131 -4.66 13.41 11.88
C ASN A 131 -4.97 11.91 11.73
N ILE A 132 -4.13 11.19 10.99
CA ILE A 132 -4.30 9.75 10.74
C ILE A 132 -4.01 8.96 12.01
N LYS A 133 -4.97 8.15 12.46
CA LYS A 133 -4.98 7.43 13.73
C LYS A 133 -4.31 6.05 13.63
N ILE A 134 -3.04 6.02 13.24
CA ILE A 134 -2.19 4.82 13.27
C ILE A 134 -0.85 5.16 13.93
N GLU A 135 -0.15 4.20 14.49
CA GLU A 135 1.11 4.47 15.19
C GLU A 135 2.23 4.78 14.18
N HIS A 136 2.40 3.94 13.16
CA HIS A 136 3.48 4.05 12.19
C HIS A 136 2.96 4.11 10.75
N PHE A 137 3.01 5.29 10.14
CA PHE A 137 2.67 5.48 8.73
C PHE A 137 3.94 5.49 7.87
N SER A 138 4.11 4.45 7.06
CA SER A 138 5.25 4.27 6.16
C SER A 138 4.81 3.69 4.82
N SER A 139 5.74 3.55 3.88
CA SER A 139 5.48 2.91 2.59
C SER A 139 5.00 1.45 2.71
N HIS A 140 5.38 0.74 3.77
CA HIS A 140 4.86 -0.60 4.06
C HIS A 140 3.38 -0.60 4.45
N THR A 141 2.89 0.48 5.06
CA THR A 141 1.48 0.66 5.40
C THR A 141 0.58 0.51 4.18
N LEU A 142 0.97 1.08 3.03
CA LEU A 142 0.19 1.03 1.80
C LEU A 142 -0.01 -0.41 1.30
N ARG A 143 1.07 -1.18 1.29
CA ARG A 143 1.04 -2.60 0.88
C ARG A 143 0.28 -3.47 1.89
N LYS A 144 0.36 -3.16 3.19
CA LYS A 144 -0.46 -3.80 4.22
C LYS A 144 -1.94 -3.49 4.06
N THR A 145 -2.28 -2.24 3.75
CA THR A 145 -3.67 -1.83 3.46
C THR A 145 -4.26 -2.66 2.31
N PHE A 146 -3.51 -2.87 1.22
CA PHE A 146 -3.92 -3.79 0.15
C PHE A 146 -4.20 -5.21 0.69
N GLY A 147 -3.25 -5.78 1.43
CA GLY A 147 -3.38 -7.16 1.92
C GLY A 147 -4.53 -7.34 2.91
N ARG A 148 -4.71 -6.39 3.83
CA ARG A 148 -5.85 -6.39 4.79
C ARG A 148 -7.17 -6.30 4.03
N LYS A 149 -7.30 -5.40 3.06
CA LYS A 149 -8.52 -5.27 2.26
C LYS A 149 -8.87 -6.55 1.50
N VAL A 150 -7.89 -7.20 0.88
CA VAL A 150 -8.10 -8.49 0.18
C VAL A 150 -8.54 -9.58 1.16
N PHE A 151 -7.89 -9.68 2.31
CA PHE A 151 -8.23 -10.65 3.34
C PHE A 151 -9.65 -10.44 3.90
N GLU A 152 -9.97 -9.22 4.33
CA GLU A 152 -11.26 -8.86 4.92
C GLU A 152 -12.42 -9.00 3.92
N SER A 153 -12.17 -8.73 2.65
CA SER A 153 -13.19 -8.88 1.59
C SER A 153 -13.44 -10.33 1.18
N ALA A 154 -12.63 -11.26 1.60
CA ALA A 154 -12.73 -12.67 1.20
C ALA A 154 -13.76 -13.47 2.03
N GLY A 155 -14.20 -12.98 3.21
CA GLY A 155 -15.15 -13.67 4.07
C GLY A 155 -14.74 -15.11 4.32
N GLU A 156 -15.61 -16.05 4.05
CA GLU A 156 -15.35 -17.51 4.22
C GLU A 156 -14.13 -18.03 3.44
N ASN A 157 -13.72 -17.32 2.37
CA ASN A 157 -12.55 -17.66 1.56
C ASN A 157 -11.25 -17.03 2.08
N ALA A 158 -11.21 -16.55 3.32
CA ALA A 158 -10.06 -15.84 3.89
C ALA A 158 -8.74 -16.66 3.81
N ASN A 159 -8.80 -17.97 4.05
CA ASN A 159 -7.62 -18.83 3.93
C ASN A 159 -7.09 -18.91 2.49
N LEU A 160 -7.96 -18.98 1.48
CA LEU A 160 -7.56 -18.94 0.08
C LEU A 160 -6.99 -17.56 -0.30
N ALA A 161 -7.56 -16.48 0.23
CA ALA A 161 -7.03 -15.14 0.06
C ALA A 161 -5.60 -15.01 0.63
N LEU A 162 -5.31 -15.62 1.78
CA LEU A 162 -3.95 -15.63 2.36
C LEU A 162 -2.94 -16.39 1.50
N VAL A 163 -3.34 -17.50 0.87
CA VAL A 163 -2.49 -18.22 -0.10
C VAL A 163 -2.17 -17.30 -1.27
N ARG A 164 -3.18 -16.69 -1.91
CA ARG A 164 -2.98 -15.74 -3.01
C ARG A 164 -2.15 -14.53 -2.61
N LEU A 165 -2.35 -13.98 -1.41
CA LEU A 165 -1.56 -12.88 -0.88
C LEU A 165 -0.10 -13.28 -0.65
N SER A 166 0.17 -14.52 -0.21
CA SER A 166 1.56 -14.99 -0.05
C SER A 166 2.30 -15.04 -1.39
N GLU A 167 1.62 -15.46 -2.46
CA GLU A 167 2.15 -15.44 -3.83
C GLU A 167 2.36 -14.00 -4.33
N ILE A 168 1.33 -13.13 -4.20
CA ILE A 168 1.39 -11.71 -4.59
C ILE A 168 2.53 -10.98 -3.86
N PHE A 169 2.72 -11.27 -2.58
CA PHE A 169 3.78 -10.65 -1.77
C PHE A 169 5.13 -11.34 -1.94
N ASN A 170 5.15 -12.48 -2.63
CA ASN A 170 6.33 -13.33 -2.76
C ASN A 170 6.94 -13.63 -1.37
N HIS A 171 6.09 -14.08 -0.45
CA HIS A 171 6.48 -14.58 0.86
C HIS A 171 6.71 -16.09 0.76
N SER A 172 7.63 -16.63 1.55
CA SER A 172 7.99 -18.06 1.53
C SER A 172 6.91 -18.93 2.18
N SER A 173 5.95 -18.36 2.90
CA SER A 173 4.82 -19.08 3.49
C SER A 173 3.63 -18.17 3.81
N VAL A 174 2.45 -18.77 3.93
CA VAL A 174 1.24 -18.12 4.42
C VAL A 174 1.41 -17.60 5.85
N ALA A 175 2.16 -18.31 6.70
CA ALA A 175 2.45 -17.89 8.07
C ALA A 175 3.18 -16.53 8.11
N ILE A 176 4.13 -16.29 7.21
CA ILE A 176 4.79 -14.99 7.08
C ILE A 176 3.79 -13.91 6.65
N THR A 177 2.85 -14.24 5.76
CA THR A 177 1.81 -13.30 5.34
C THR A 177 0.88 -12.94 6.49
N LYS A 178 0.45 -13.89 7.31
CA LYS A 178 -0.34 -13.65 8.53
C LYS A 178 0.39 -12.72 9.50
N ILE A 179 1.68 -12.99 9.78
CA ILE A 179 2.51 -12.12 10.64
C ILE A 179 2.62 -10.71 10.03
N TYR A 180 2.92 -10.63 8.73
CA TYR A 180 3.07 -9.35 8.02
C TYR A 180 1.81 -8.49 8.10
N LEU A 181 0.63 -9.09 7.97
CA LEU A 181 -0.67 -8.41 8.03
C LEU A 181 -1.17 -8.17 9.46
N GLY A 182 -0.55 -8.75 10.49
CA GLY A 182 -1.00 -8.68 11.88
C GLY A 182 -2.11 -9.67 12.24
N ILE A 183 -2.59 -10.47 11.29
CA ILE A 183 -3.71 -11.41 11.46
C ILE A 183 -3.39 -12.49 12.50
N ARG A 184 -2.16 -13.00 12.52
CA ARG A 184 -1.76 -14.04 13.48
C ARG A 184 -1.97 -13.63 14.94
N GLN A 185 -1.73 -12.37 15.28
CA GLN A 185 -1.92 -11.86 16.62
C GLN A 185 -3.42 -11.75 16.95
N GLU A 186 -4.24 -11.32 15.99
CA GLU A 186 -5.70 -11.26 16.13
C GLU A 186 -6.27 -12.64 16.36
N GLU A 187 -5.96 -13.64 15.51
CA GLU A 187 -6.40 -15.03 15.67
C GLU A 187 -6.00 -15.64 17.03
N LEU A 188 -4.81 -15.32 17.53
CA LEU A 188 -4.36 -15.81 18.84
C LEU A 188 -5.16 -15.20 19.98
N LEU A 189 -5.55 -13.92 19.89
CA LEU A 189 -6.36 -13.25 20.91
C LEU A 189 -7.80 -13.77 20.88
N GLU A 190 -8.41 -13.89 19.72
CA GLU A 190 -9.76 -14.42 19.52
C GLU A 190 -9.90 -15.84 20.06
N THR A 191 -8.80 -16.63 20.12
CA THR A 191 -8.84 -17.98 20.70
C THR A 191 -9.21 -17.96 22.19
N TYR A 192 -8.87 -16.88 22.90
CA TYR A 192 -9.24 -16.75 24.32
C TYR A 192 -10.73 -16.43 24.51
N ASP A 193 -11.36 -15.81 23.51
CA ASP A 193 -12.79 -15.48 23.53
C ASP A 193 -13.69 -16.72 23.36
N LEU A 194 -13.10 -17.86 22.98
CA LEU A 194 -13.79 -19.16 22.88
C LEU A 194 -13.94 -19.88 24.24
N LEU A 195 -13.35 -19.32 25.30
CA LEU A 195 -13.39 -19.93 26.64
C LEU A 195 -14.58 -19.34 27.40
N ASP A 196 -15.64 -20.15 27.56
CA ASP A 196 -16.81 -19.83 28.39
C ASP A 196 -16.45 -19.93 29.89
N PHE A 197 -17.04 -19.05 30.73
CA PHE A 197 -16.91 -19.07 32.18
C PHE A 197 -18.19 -19.58 32.81
#